data_8f0c71ad51a7862784cb75679432b2a0
#
_entry.id   8f0c71ad51a7862784cb75679432b2a0
#
_cell.length_a   1.000
_cell.length_b   1.000
_cell.length_c   1.000
_cell.angle_alpha   90.00
_cell.angle_beta   90.00
_cell.angle_gamma   90.00
#
_symmetry.space_group_name_H-M   'P 1'
#
loop_
_entity.id
_entity.type
_entity.pdbx_description
1 polymer ?
#
loop_
_entity_poly.entity_id
_entity_poly.type
_entity_poly.pdbx_seq_one_letter_code
_entity_poly.pdbx_strand_id
1 'polypeptide(L)'
;FGPIAEKVARFNAIGEEMANPDADFDALMEEMGKLQTEIDAADGWDLDSQLEQAMDALQCPDPDTPVNVCSGGERRRVALCKLLLEAPDLLLLDEPTNHLDAESILWLEQFLHQYKGAVIAVTHDRYFMDNVAEWICEVDRGHLYPYKGNYSTYLETKAKRLEIQGAKDAKLAKRLK
;
A
#
# COMPACT_ATOMS: atom_id res chain seq x y z
N PHE A 1 -13.06 -1.60 -0.10
CA PHE A 1 -13.98 -1.04 -1.10
C PHE A 1 -15.37 -1.69 -1.10
N GLY A 2 -15.52 -3.03 -0.98
CA GLY A 2 -16.81 -3.71 -1.12
C GLY A 2 -17.96 -3.06 -0.37
N PRO A 3 -17.90 -2.85 0.95
CA PRO A 3 -19.02 -2.29 1.70
C PRO A 3 -19.37 -0.85 1.33
N ILE A 4 -18.39 -0.04 0.95
CA ILE A 4 -18.61 1.37 0.55
C ILE A 4 -19.08 1.44 -0.89
N ALA A 5 -18.55 0.63 -1.79
CA ALA A 5 -19.02 0.56 -3.18
C ALA A 5 -20.50 0.11 -3.25
N GLU A 6 -20.92 -0.85 -2.41
CA GLU A 6 -22.32 -1.24 -2.29
C GLU A 6 -23.22 -0.10 -1.82
N LYS A 7 -22.73 0.74 -0.88
CA LYS A 7 -23.45 1.91 -0.41
C LYS A 7 -23.58 2.99 -1.50
N VAL A 8 -22.52 3.24 -2.26
CA VAL A 8 -22.56 4.16 -3.41
C VAL A 8 -23.53 3.66 -4.47
N ALA A 9 -23.48 2.37 -4.81
CA ALA A 9 -24.41 1.76 -5.75
C ALA A 9 -25.88 1.89 -5.26
N ARG A 10 -26.12 1.63 -3.96
CA ARG A 10 -27.46 1.79 -3.37
C ARG A 10 -27.93 3.25 -3.38
N PHE A 11 -27.04 4.19 -3.06
CA PHE A 11 -27.33 5.63 -3.12
C PHE A 11 -27.78 6.06 -4.52
N ASN A 12 -27.07 5.61 -5.57
CA ASN A 12 -27.42 5.89 -6.95
C ASN A 12 -28.77 5.24 -7.36
N ALA A 13 -29.00 3.99 -6.95
CA ALA A 13 -30.26 3.29 -7.21
C ALA A 13 -31.47 3.99 -6.57
N ILE A 14 -31.31 4.54 -5.36
CA ILE A 14 -32.36 5.34 -4.71
C ILE A 14 -32.74 6.55 -5.58
N GLY A 15 -31.75 7.21 -6.20
CA GLY A 15 -32.01 8.33 -7.10
C GLY A 15 -32.92 7.94 -8.30
N GLU A 16 -32.75 6.73 -8.84
CA GLU A 16 -33.56 6.17 -9.89
C GLU A 16 -34.97 5.77 -9.37
N GLU A 17 -35.03 5.15 -8.19
CA GLU A 17 -36.30 4.76 -7.55
C GLU A 17 -37.20 5.96 -7.23
N MET A 18 -36.61 7.10 -6.86
CA MET A 18 -37.34 8.36 -6.60
C MET A 18 -38.06 8.94 -7.85
N ALA A 19 -37.65 8.53 -9.04
CA ALA A 19 -38.31 8.91 -10.27
C ALA A 19 -39.68 8.20 -10.47
N ASN A 20 -39.96 7.15 -9.67
CA ASN A 20 -41.24 6.44 -9.72
C ASN A 20 -42.31 7.19 -8.91
N PRO A 21 -43.46 7.54 -9.51
CA PRO A 21 -44.54 8.24 -8.81
C PRO A 21 -45.15 7.51 -7.60
N ASP A 22 -45.01 6.18 -7.56
CA ASP A 22 -45.55 5.33 -6.48
C ASP A 22 -44.51 5.04 -5.38
N ALA A 23 -43.33 5.66 -5.42
CA ALA A 23 -42.28 5.43 -4.44
C ALA A 23 -42.58 6.11 -3.09
N ASP A 24 -42.19 5.46 -2.00
CA ASP A 24 -42.20 6.08 -0.66
C ASP A 24 -41.04 7.07 -0.54
N PHE A 25 -41.31 8.31 -0.93
CA PHE A 25 -40.30 9.36 -1.04
C PHE A 25 -39.64 9.67 0.31
N ASP A 26 -40.40 9.65 1.41
CA ASP A 26 -39.89 9.99 2.75
C ASP A 26 -38.91 8.90 3.25
N ALA A 27 -39.24 7.63 3.06
CA ALA A 27 -38.36 6.51 3.41
C ALA A 27 -37.06 6.50 2.58
N LEU A 28 -37.16 6.75 1.27
CA LEU A 28 -36.00 6.81 0.38
C LEU A 28 -35.11 7.99 0.71
N MET A 29 -35.61 9.14 1.07
CA MET A 29 -34.83 10.31 1.50
C MET A 29 -34.09 10.05 2.81
N GLU A 30 -34.73 9.38 3.78
CA GLU A 30 -34.07 9.02 5.04
C GLU A 30 -32.93 8.03 4.80
N GLU A 31 -33.12 7.00 3.97
CA GLU A 31 -32.12 6.04 3.59
C GLU A 31 -30.93 6.73 2.87
N MET A 32 -31.25 7.61 1.91
CA MET A 32 -30.23 8.36 1.15
C MET A 32 -29.40 9.25 2.05
N GLY A 33 -29.96 9.94 3.04
CA GLY A 33 -29.25 10.77 4.00
C GLY A 33 -28.30 9.96 4.89
N LYS A 34 -28.69 8.74 5.30
CA LYS A 34 -27.81 7.84 6.06
C LYS A 34 -26.64 7.37 5.21
N LEU A 35 -26.92 6.91 4.00
CA LEU A 35 -25.89 6.45 3.06
C LEU A 35 -24.90 7.57 2.73
N GLN A 36 -25.40 8.79 2.47
CA GLN A 36 -24.54 9.94 2.22
C GLN A 36 -23.57 10.20 3.37
N THR A 37 -24.06 10.22 4.60
CA THR A 37 -23.21 10.43 5.78
C THR A 37 -22.13 9.35 5.92
N GLU A 38 -22.47 8.11 5.62
CA GLU A 38 -21.53 6.98 5.70
C GLU A 38 -20.50 7.00 4.56
N ILE A 39 -20.89 7.39 3.35
CA ILE A 39 -20.02 7.53 2.18
C ILE A 39 -19.07 8.73 2.39
N ASP A 40 -19.58 9.88 2.88
CA ASP A 40 -18.78 11.05 3.20
C ASP A 40 -17.73 10.74 4.27
N ALA A 41 -18.11 10.02 5.33
CA ALA A 41 -17.18 9.62 6.40
C ALA A 41 -16.06 8.70 5.93
N ALA A 42 -16.30 7.94 4.86
CA ALA A 42 -15.33 7.00 4.27
C ALA A 42 -14.59 7.58 3.04
N ASP A 43 -14.86 8.85 2.67
CA ASP A 43 -14.34 9.48 1.44
C ASP A 43 -14.65 8.63 0.18
N GLY A 44 -15.86 8.08 0.14
CA GLY A 44 -16.24 7.00 -0.79
C GLY A 44 -16.76 7.46 -2.15
N TRP A 45 -16.90 8.77 -2.42
CA TRP A 45 -17.47 9.26 -3.68
C TRP A 45 -16.56 9.12 -4.89
N ASP A 46 -15.25 9.05 -4.66
CA ASP A 46 -14.24 9.02 -5.70
C ASP A 46 -13.60 7.63 -5.90
N LEU A 47 -14.27 6.58 -5.42
CA LEU A 47 -13.75 5.21 -5.44
C LEU A 47 -13.44 4.69 -6.85
N ASP A 48 -14.33 4.96 -7.80
CA ASP A 48 -14.15 4.50 -9.18
C ASP A 48 -12.94 5.20 -9.82
N SER A 49 -12.77 6.50 -9.60
CA SER A 49 -11.62 7.26 -10.08
C SER A 49 -10.32 6.80 -9.43
N GLN A 50 -10.32 6.55 -8.12
CA GLN A 50 -9.15 6.00 -7.41
C GLN A 50 -8.78 4.61 -7.92
N LEU A 51 -9.79 3.77 -8.18
CA LEU A 51 -9.59 2.44 -8.76
C LEU A 51 -8.97 2.53 -10.15
N GLU A 52 -9.53 3.35 -11.04
CA GLU A 52 -9.02 3.55 -12.39
C GLU A 52 -7.57 4.06 -12.37
N GLN A 53 -7.29 5.08 -11.57
CA GLN A 53 -5.93 5.63 -11.43
C GLN A 53 -4.93 4.59 -10.93
N ALA A 54 -5.29 3.77 -9.94
CA ALA A 54 -4.42 2.74 -9.41
C ALA A 54 -4.21 1.60 -10.41
N MET A 55 -5.25 1.21 -11.15
CA MET A 55 -5.17 0.18 -12.18
C MET A 55 -4.30 0.63 -13.35
N ASP A 56 -4.45 1.86 -13.82
CA ASP A 56 -3.63 2.43 -14.88
C ASP A 56 -2.16 2.54 -14.45
N ALA A 57 -1.90 3.09 -13.27
CA ALA A 57 -0.55 3.27 -12.74
C ALA A 57 0.20 1.96 -12.52
N LEU A 58 -0.50 0.90 -12.11
CA LEU A 58 0.06 -0.44 -11.94
C LEU A 58 -0.05 -1.29 -13.21
N GLN A 59 -0.55 -0.74 -14.32
CA GLN A 59 -0.75 -1.45 -15.59
C GLN A 59 -1.51 -2.77 -15.38
N CYS A 60 -2.59 -2.70 -14.62
CA CYS A 60 -3.49 -3.83 -14.43
C CYS A 60 -4.17 -4.22 -15.76
N PRO A 61 -4.55 -5.49 -15.95
CA PRO A 61 -5.36 -5.88 -17.09
C PRO A 61 -6.73 -5.22 -17.05
N ASP A 62 -7.44 -5.24 -18.18
CA ASP A 62 -8.82 -4.76 -18.29
C ASP A 62 -9.70 -5.33 -17.17
N PRO A 63 -10.56 -4.50 -16.52
CA PRO A 63 -11.41 -4.91 -15.39
C PRO A 63 -12.27 -6.15 -15.66
N ASP A 64 -12.70 -6.35 -16.90
CA ASP A 64 -13.53 -7.48 -17.33
C ASP A 64 -12.72 -8.75 -17.60
N THR A 65 -11.38 -8.68 -17.50
CA THR A 65 -10.52 -9.85 -17.76
C THR A 65 -10.62 -10.86 -16.61
N PRO A 66 -11.04 -12.10 -16.88
CA PRO A 66 -11.10 -13.14 -15.85
C PRO A 66 -9.70 -13.43 -15.25
N VAL A 67 -9.59 -13.49 -13.92
CA VAL A 67 -8.31 -13.69 -13.21
C VAL A 67 -7.57 -14.98 -13.63
N ASN A 68 -8.30 -16.01 -14.06
CA ASN A 68 -7.73 -17.28 -14.49
C ASN A 68 -6.96 -17.21 -15.83
N VAL A 69 -7.22 -16.19 -16.67
CA VAL A 69 -6.49 -15.97 -17.92
C VAL A 69 -5.33 -14.99 -17.77
N CYS A 70 -5.25 -14.26 -16.65
CA CYS A 70 -4.16 -13.35 -16.37
C CYS A 70 -2.83 -14.09 -16.17
N SER A 71 -1.75 -13.51 -16.65
CA SER A 71 -0.37 -13.95 -16.37
C SER A 71 -0.04 -13.84 -14.87
N GLY A 72 1.06 -14.47 -14.44
CA GLY A 72 1.51 -14.39 -13.05
C GLY A 72 1.83 -12.94 -12.61
N GLY A 73 2.41 -12.13 -13.51
CA GLY A 73 2.70 -10.72 -13.26
C GLY A 73 1.43 -9.87 -13.14
N GLU A 74 0.48 -10.04 -14.06
CA GLU A 74 -0.82 -9.34 -14.01
C GLU A 74 -1.59 -9.66 -12.73
N ARG A 75 -1.65 -10.93 -12.34
CA ARG A 75 -2.28 -11.31 -11.07
C ARG A 75 -1.63 -10.66 -9.85
N ARG A 76 -0.30 -10.51 -9.84
CA ARG A 76 0.41 -9.80 -8.76
C ARG A 76 0.08 -8.32 -8.74
N ARG A 77 0.04 -7.66 -9.91
CA ARG A 77 -0.33 -6.24 -10.00
C ARG A 77 -1.76 -5.98 -9.54
N VAL A 78 -2.70 -6.83 -9.96
CA VAL A 78 -4.10 -6.75 -9.49
C VAL A 78 -4.20 -6.98 -7.98
N ALA A 79 -3.47 -7.97 -7.43
CA ALA A 79 -3.46 -8.22 -6.00
C ALA A 79 -2.85 -7.06 -5.22
N LEU A 80 -1.78 -6.44 -5.73
CA LEU A 80 -1.17 -5.26 -5.14
C LEU A 80 -2.14 -4.07 -5.19
N CYS A 81 -2.74 -3.79 -6.34
CA CYS A 81 -3.74 -2.74 -6.51
C CYS A 81 -4.88 -2.89 -5.48
N LYS A 82 -5.46 -4.08 -5.39
CA LYS A 82 -6.51 -4.38 -4.41
C LYS A 82 -6.05 -4.10 -2.98
N LEU A 83 -4.87 -4.61 -2.59
CA LEU A 83 -4.34 -4.46 -1.24
C LEU A 83 -4.09 -3.00 -0.87
N LEU A 84 -3.55 -2.20 -1.78
CA LEU A 84 -3.30 -0.77 -1.57
C LEU A 84 -4.61 0.01 -1.39
N LEU A 85 -5.62 -0.31 -2.18
CA LEU A 85 -6.93 0.33 -2.11
C LEU A 85 -7.75 -0.10 -0.88
N GLU A 86 -7.55 -1.29 -0.33
CA GLU A 86 -8.13 -1.72 0.95
C GLU A 86 -7.60 -0.91 2.14
N ALA A 87 -6.45 -0.28 1.98
CA ALA A 87 -5.80 0.61 2.94
C ALA A 87 -5.80 0.07 4.39
N PRO A 88 -5.27 -1.14 4.66
CA PRO A 88 -5.22 -1.70 6.02
C PRO A 88 -4.32 -0.87 6.94
N ASP A 89 -4.53 -0.92 8.26
CA ASP A 89 -3.69 -0.23 9.23
C ASP A 89 -2.21 -0.68 9.18
N LEU A 90 -1.97 -1.93 8.78
CA LEU A 90 -0.64 -2.52 8.58
C LEU A 90 -0.56 -3.19 7.21
N LEU A 91 0.32 -2.66 6.37
CA LEU A 91 0.60 -3.17 5.03
C LEU A 91 1.91 -3.98 5.04
N LEU A 92 1.84 -5.24 4.63
CA LEU A 92 2.99 -6.13 4.50
C LEU A 92 3.26 -6.41 3.03
N LEU A 93 4.43 -6.00 2.53
CA LEU A 93 4.83 -6.14 1.13
C LEU A 93 6.07 -7.02 1.01
N ASP A 94 6.00 -8.02 0.16
CA ASP A 94 7.14 -8.88 -0.18
C ASP A 94 7.51 -8.68 -1.64
N GLU A 95 8.70 -8.09 -1.86
CA GLU A 95 9.24 -7.73 -3.18
C GLU A 95 8.22 -6.95 -4.04
N PRO A 96 7.69 -5.80 -3.55
CA PRO A 96 6.58 -5.11 -4.21
C PRO A 96 6.94 -4.51 -5.58
N THR A 97 8.22 -4.24 -5.83
CA THR A 97 8.72 -3.69 -7.10
C THR A 97 8.91 -4.74 -8.20
N ASN A 98 8.85 -6.03 -7.85
CA ASN A 98 9.01 -7.10 -8.83
C ASN A 98 7.88 -7.08 -9.86
N HIS A 99 8.25 -7.14 -11.13
CA HIS A 99 7.34 -7.09 -12.29
C HIS A 99 6.62 -5.75 -12.51
N LEU A 100 7.07 -4.69 -11.85
CA LEU A 100 6.66 -3.32 -12.13
C LEU A 100 7.68 -2.64 -13.05
N ASP A 101 7.21 -1.75 -13.90
CA ASP A 101 8.07 -0.84 -14.65
C ASP A 101 8.42 0.41 -13.81
N ALA A 102 9.27 1.28 -14.35
CA ALA A 102 9.75 2.44 -13.63
C ALA A 102 8.64 3.43 -13.25
N GLU A 103 7.61 3.57 -14.09
CA GLU A 103 6.49 4.47 -13.83
C GLU A 103 5.60 3.94 -12.71
N SER A 104 5.31 2.63 -12.73
CA SER A 104 4.56 1.96 -11.67
C SER A 104 5.30 1.98 -10.32
N ILE A 105 6.63 1.83 -10.33
CA ILE A 105 7.45 1.95 -9.11
C ILE A 105 7.36 3.36 -8.55
N LEU A 106 7.52 4.39 -9.39
CA LEU A 106 7.43 5.78 -8.97
C LEU A 106 6.06 6.12 -8.38
N TRP A 107 5.00 5.63 -9.00
CA TRP A 107 3.65 5.79 -8.47
C TRP A 107 3.48 5.11 -7.11
N LEU A 108 3.99 3.86 -6.97
CA LEU A 108 3.95 3.12 -5.71
C LEU A 108 4.71 3.85 -4.60
N GLU A 109 5.89 4.41 -4.88
CA GLU A 109 6.66 5.23 -3.95
C GLU A 109 5.84 6.43 -3.45
N GLN A 110 5.21 7.17 -4.39
CA GLN A 110 4.37 8.32 -4.04
C GLN A 110 3.14 7.92 -3.23
N PHE A 111 2.50 6.81 -3.57
CA PHE A 111 1.37 6.26 -2.83
C PHE A 111 1.77 5.92 -1.38
N LEU A 112 2.90 5.23 -1.19
CA LEU A 112 3.38 4.83 0.13
C LEU A 112 3.79 6.02 1.00
N HIS A 113 4.29 7.11 0.42
CA HIS A 113 4.56 8.35 1.17
C HIS A 113 3.31 8.99 1.76
N GLN A 114 2.16 8.81 1.13
CA GLN A 114 0.88 9.36 1.59
C GLN A 114 0.07 8.35 2.41
N TYR A 115 0.59 7.13 2.54
CA TYR A 115 -0.09 6.06 3.24
C TYR A 115 -0.21 6.36 4.74
N LYS A 116 -1.43 6.27 5.29
CA LYS A 116 -1.70 6.63 6.69
C LYS A 116 -1.37 5.50 7.69
N GLY A 117 -1.34 4.25 7.21
CA GLY A 117 -1.03 3.07 8.01
C GLY A 117 0.47 2.80 8.11
N ALA A 118 0.84 1.77 8.86
CA ALA A 118 2.20 1.29 8.92
C ALA A 118 2.52 0.40 7.71
N VAL A 119 3.73 0.54 7.15
CA VAL A 119 4.19 -0.27 6.02
C VAL A 119 5.45 -1.03 6.43
N ILE A 120 5.46 -2.34 6.19
CA ILE A 120 6.66 -3.18 6.29
C ILE A 120 6.89 -3.81 4.91
N ALA A 121 8.03 -3.51 4.30
CA ALA A 121 8.40 -4.08 3.02
C ALA A 121 9.69 -4.89 3.12
N VAL A 122 9.71 -6.05 2.48
CA VAL A 122 10.92 -6.83 2.22
C VAL A 122 11.26 -6.65 0.75
N THR A 123 12.46 -6.14 0.45
CA THR A 123 12.88 -5.90 -0.93
C THR A 123 14.39 -5.88 -1.08
N HIS A 124 14.87 -6.15 -2.29
CA HIS A 124 16.25 -5.97 -2.71
C HIS A 124 16.49 -4.70 -3.52
N ASP A 125 15.43 -3.96 -3.81
CA ASP A 125 15.49 -2.69 -4.54
C ASP A 125 16.00 -1.56 -3.64
N ARG A 126 17.26 -1.18 -3.87
CA ARG A 126 17.95 -0.15 -3.07
C ARG A 126 17.40 1.24 -3.30
N TYR A 127 16.97 1.53 -4.52
CA TYR A 127 16.39 2.84 -4.86
C TYR A 127 15.02 3.00 -4.21
N PHE A 128 14.20 1.97 -4.28
CA PHE A 128 12.91 1.94 -3.58
C PHE A 128 13.10 2.11 -2.06
N MET A 129 14.03 1.37 -1.45
CA MET A 129 14.33 1.53 -0.01
C MET A 129 14.84 2.94 0.32
N ASP A 130 15.64 3.54 -0.55
CA ASP A 130 16.19 4.88 -0.32
C ASP A 130 15.11 5.97 -0.41
N ASN A 131 14.13 5.79 -1.30
CA ASN A 131 13.05 6.72 -1.51
C ASN A 131 11.94 6.59 -0.46
N VAL A 132 11.57 5.37 -0.05
CA VAL A 132 10.35 5.13 0.75
C VAL A 132 10.63 4.88 2.24
N ALA A 133 11.78 4.28 2.58
CA ALA A 133 12.02 3.81 3.93
C ALA A 133 12.38 4.93 4.91
N GLU A 134 11.64 5.03 6.02
CA GLU A 134 12.02 5.83 7.18
C GLU A 134 12.90 5.05 8.17
N TRP A 135 12.80 3.75 8.14
CA TRP A 135 13.57 2.81 8.94
C TRP A 135 14.00 1.62 8.11
N ILE A 136 15.24 1.19 8.30
CA ILE A 136 15.75 -0.08 7.78
C ILE A 136 15.93 -1.05 8.94
N CYS A 137 15.41 -2.26 8.80
CA CYS A 137 15.57 -3.32 9.79
C CYS A 137 16.41 -4.44 9.21
N GLU A 138 17.65 -4.57 9.72
CA GLU A 138 18.54 -5.66 9.33
C GLU A 138 18.27 -6.90 10.18
N VAL A 139 18.07 -8.04 9.52
CA VAL A 139 17.98 -9.35 10.18
C VAL A 139 19.32 -10.07 9.99
N ASP A 140 20.08 -10.26 11.07
CA ASP A 140 21.35 -10.98 11.04
C ASP A 140 21.44 -11.98 12.20
N ARG A 141 21.66 -13.25 11.88
CA ARG A 141 21.86 -14.36 12.84
C ARG A 141 20.83 -14.41 13.97
N GLY A 142 19.55 -14.21 13.63
CA GLY A 142 18.42 -14.24 14.57
C GLY A 142 18.25 -12.95 15.40
N HIS A 143 18.97 -11.89 15.08
CA HIS A 143 18.84 -10.59 15.71
C HIS A 143 18.30 -9.57 14.72
N LEU A 144 17.50 -8.63 15.24
CA LEU A 144 16.97 -7.49 14.51
C LEU A 144 17.73 -6.23 14.89
N TYR A 145 18.23 -5.52 13.89
CA TYR A 145 18.97 -4.26 14.07
C TYR A 145 18.22 -3.14 13.34
N PRO A 146 17.46 -2.30 14.06
CA PRO A 146 16.76 -1.16 13.46
C PRO A 146 17.72 0.01 13.26
N TYR A 147 17.67 0.62 12.09
CA TYR A 147 18.38 1.84 11.71
C TYR A 147 17.36 2.89 11.28
N LYS A 148 17.41 4.05 11.89
CA LYS A 148 16.57 5.17 11.49
C LYS A 148 17.16 5.82 10.24
N GLY A 149 16.33 6.05 9.24
CA GLY A 149 16.68 6.66 7.96
C GLY A 149 16.52 5.68 6.80
N ASN A 150 16.89 6.15 5.62
CA ASN A 150 16.82 5.41 4.37
C ASN A 150 18.02 4.45 4.18
N TYR A 151 18.09 3.79 3.03
CA TYR A 151 19.14 2.79 2.75
C TYR A 151 20.55 3.39 2.76
N SER A 152 20.74 4.59 2.23
CA SER A 152 22.03 5.30 2.26
C SER A 152 22.52 5.56 3.69
N THR A 153 21.63 6.07 4.56
CA THR A 153 21.92 6.29 5.98
C THR A 153 22.22 4.99 6.73
N TYR A 154 21.51 3.91 6.40
CA TYR A 154 21.77 2.57 6.94
C TYR A 154 23.20 2.11 6.62
N LEU A 155 23.64 2.23 5.36
CA LEU A 155 24.98 1.82 4.95
C LEU A 155 26.08 2.54 5.73
N GLU A 156 25.95 3.87 5.89
CA GLU A 156 26.90 4.68 6.66
C GLU A 156 26.94 4.26 8.14
N THR A 157 25.78 4.04 8.73
CA THR A 157 25.67 3.67 10.15
C THR A 157 26.19 2.26 10.39
N LYS A 158 25.92 1.33 9.47
CA LYS A 158 26.44 -0.03 9.51
C LYS A 158 27.96 -0.06 9.39
N ALA A 159 28.54 0.73 8.48
CA ALA A 159 29.98 0.83 8.33
C ALA A 159 30.65 1.29 9.65
N LYS A 160 30.15 2.36 10.28
CA LYS A 160 30.63 2.85 11.57
C LYS A 160 30.51 1.80 12.68
N ARG A 161 29.40 1.07 12.73
CA ARG A 161 29.17 0.01 13.72
C ARG A 161 30.21 -1.12 13.56
N LEU A 162 30.45 -1.58 12.33
CA LEU A 162 31.43 -2.63 12.04
C LEU A 162 32.86 -2.22 12.39
N GLU A 163 33.23 -0.96 12.13
CA GLU A 163 34.56 -0.41 12.51
C GLU A 163 34.73 -0.43 14.04
N ILE A 164 33.74 0.02 14.80
CA ILE A 164 33.77 0.01 16.27
C ILE A 164 33.86 -1.43 16.80
N GLN A 165 33.10 -2.36 16.23
CA GLN A 165 33.12 -3.78 16.60
C GLN A 165 34.49 -4.37 16.35
N GLY A 166 35.07 -4.19 15.16
CA GLY A 166 36.38 -4.68 14.80
C GLY A 166 37.51 -4.14 15.72
N ALA A 167 37.38 -2.84 16.12
CA ALA A 167 38.34 -2.26 17.08
C ALA A 167 38.19 -2.87 18.49
N LYS A 168 36.98 -3.21 18.93
CA LYS A 168 36.74 -3.89 20.22
C LYS A 168 37.29 -5.31 20.20
N ASP A 169 37.03 -6.06 19.13
CA ASP A 169 37.48 -7.44 18.97
C ASP A 169 39.01 -7.52 18.90
N ALA A 170 39.67 -6.57 18.22
CA ALA A 170 41.13 -6.46 18.17
C ALA A 170 41.74 -6.15 19.56
N LYS A 171 41.10 -5.30 20.37
CA LYS A 171 41.51 -5.02 21.75
C LYS A 171 41.36 -6.23 22.66
N LEU A 172 40.26 -6.97 22.50
CA LEU A 172 39.99 -8.20 23.27
C LEU A 172 41.05 -9.28 22.95
N ALA A 173 41.33 -9.49 21.65
CA ALA A 173 42.33 -10.46 21.20
C ALA A 173 43.77 -10.14 21.72
N LYS A 174 44.11 -8.83 21.89
CA LYS A 174 45.39 -8.40 22.49
C LYS A 174 45.45 -8.63 24.01
N ARG A 175 44.32 -8.70 24.71
CA ARG A 175 44.26 -8.96 26.15
C ARG A 175 44.28 -10.44 26.50
N LEU A 176 43.96 -11.30 25.54
CA LEU A 176 43.96 -12.76 25.70
C LEU A 176 45.29 -13.42 25.29
N LYS A 177 46.24 -12.65 24.77
CA LYS A 177 47.65 -13.03 24.55
C LYS A 177 48.53 -12.53 25.69
#